data_d6209ba1af16d05bb825f7fb68477ea5
#
_entry.id   d6209ba1af16d05bb825f7fb68477ea5
#
_cell.length_a   1.000
_cell.length_b   1.000
_cell.length_c   1.000
_cell.angle_alpha   90.00
_cell.angle_beta   90.00
_cell.angle_gamma   90.00
#
_symmetry.space_group_name_H-M   'P 1'
#
loop_
_entity.id
_entity.type
_entity.pdbx_description
1 polymer ?
#
loop_
_entity_poly.entity_id
_entity_poly.type
_entity_poly.pdbx_seq_one_letter_code
_entity_poly.pdbx_strand_id
1 'polypeptide(L)'
;MYMLLTDKPLCIKSWIAPHYHLWFLPVIALLYIATPLLNRWVKMGRFWVVYALVFLLMGAYSLYTGSVIRNISVLSLIGCASYYVLGYQLQRATLPQNKWLWASLLLVSWLITAMGTCYLSQQAGQVVECFYAYAMPNVLLGSVALFVLCMQTSSIKKGIVHKMLIPLSNFSFGIYLIHPFFIAMLYNSPYLEAYPVVKCLLTIVLSLGGGWLISWLISKIPYLSATILK
;
A
#
# COMPACT_ATOMS: atom_id res chain seq x y z
N MET A 1 -14.02 -11.74 -10.39
CA MET A 1 -15.47 -11.63 -10.35
C MET A 1 -15.99 -10.65 -11.40
N TYR A 2 -15.43 -9.46 -11.55
CA TYR A 2 -15.79 -8.53 -12.64
C TYR A 2 -15.54 -9.10 -14.06
N MET A 3 -14.56 -9.99 -14.24
CA MET A 3 -14.28 -10.66 -15.52
C MET A 3 -15.35 -11.68 -15.94
N LEU A 4 -16.08 -12.25 -15.00
CA LEU A 4 -17.15 -13.20 -15.28
C LEU A 4 -18.49 -12.51 -15.63
N LEU A 5 -18.57 -11.18 -15.43
CA LEU A 5 -19.78 -10.38 -15.66
C LEU A 5 -19.67 -9.45 -16.88
N THR A 6 -18.52 -9.40 -17.53
CA THR A 6 -18.35 -8.64 -18.78
C THR A 6 -18.03 -9.64 -19.89
N ASP A 7 -18.89 -9.72 -20.91
CA ASP A 7 -18.73 -10.52 -22.14
C ASP A 7 -17.49 -10.14 -22.99
N LYS A 8 -16.42 -9.69 -22.35
CA LYS A 8 -15.16 -9.38 -23.02
C LYS A 8 -14.33 -10.66 -23.15
N PRO A 9 -13.92 -11.04 -24.36
CA PRO A 9 -13.13 -12.23 -24.59
C PRO A 9 -11.85 -12.18 -23.74
N LEU A 10 -11.48 -13.30 -23.13
CA LEU A 10 -10.21 -13.53 -22.43
C LEU A 10 -9.06 -13.29 -23.42
N CYS A 11 -8.59 -12.05 -23.50
CA CYS A 11 -7.49 -11.66 -24.36
C CYS A 11 -6.19 -11.68 -23.53
N ILE A 12 -5.06 -12.03 -24.15
CA ILE A 12 -3.73 -12.00 -23.52
C ILE A 12 -3.47 -10.64 -22.85
N LYS A 13 -4.02 -9.54 -23.39
CA LYS A 13 -3.98 -8.22 -22.76
C LYS A 13 -4.60 -8.17 -21.36
N SER A 14 -5.64 -8.98 -21.08
CA SER A 14 -6.27 -9.00 -19.75
C SER A 14 -5.45 -9.74 -18.70
N TRP A 15 -4.50 -10.59 -19.13
CA TRP A 15 -3.52 -11.25 -18.26
C TRP A 15 -2.32 -10.33 -17.96
N ILE A 16 -1.96 -9.46 -18.90
CA ILE A 16 -0.86 -8.50 -18.77
C ILE A 16 -1.32 -7.22 -18.06
N ALA A 17 -2.58 -6.82 -18.23
CA ALA A 17 -3.20 -5.71 -17.50
C ALA A 17 -4.04 -6.29 -16.34
N PRO A 18 -3.43 -6.56 -15.20
CA PRO A 18 -4.13 -7.17 -14.08
C PRO A 18 -5.25 -6.27 -13.58
N HIS A 19 -6.31 -6.88 -13.07
CA HIS A 19 -7.39 -6.17 -12.39
C HIS A 19 -6.85 -5.13 -11.43
N TYR A 20 -7.56 -4.04 -11.29
CA TYR A 20 -7.24 -2.84 -10.52
C TYR A 20 -6.47 -3.07 -9.21
N HIS A 21 -6.75 -4.13 -8.48
CA HIS A 21 -6.07 -4.45 -7.23
C HIS A 21 -4.84 -5.36 -7.38
N LEU A 22 -4.68 -6.09 -8.50
CA LEU A 22 -3.57 -7.03 -8.71
C LEU A 22 -2.34 -6.38 -9.38
N TRP A 23 -2.39 -5.09 -9.67
CA TRP A 23 -1.29 -4.36 -10.32
C TRP A 23 0.04 -4.46 -9.56
N PHE A 24 -0.02 -4.67 -8.25
CA PHE A 24 1.16 -4.78 -7.40
C PHE A 24 1.92 -6.10 -7.59
N LEU A 25 1.26 -7.19 -8.01
CA LEU A 25 1.92 -8.48 -8.21
C LEU A 25 3.03 -8.45 -9.28
N PRO A 26 2.79 -7.95 -10.52
CA PRO A 26 3.85 -7.80 -11.50
C PRO A 26 4.94 -6.82 -11.04
N VAL A 27 4.58 -5.78 -10.29
CA VAL A 27 5.55 -4.82 -9.75
C VAL A 27 6.50 -5.51 -8.76
N ILE A 28 5.98 -6.30 -7.82
CA ILE A 28 6.81 -7.02 -6.84
C ILE A 28 7.73 -8.04 -7.52
N ALA A 29 7.23 -8.76 -8.54
CA ALA A 29 8.04 -9.69 -9.32
C ALA A 29 9.20 -8.98 -10.02
N LEU A 30 8.93 -7.83 -10.66
CA LEU A 30 9.95 -7.00 -11.29
C LEU A 30 10.97 -6.46 -10.27
N LEU A 31 10.54 -6.07 -9.07
CA LEU A 31 11.44 -5.60 -8.00
C LEU A 31 12.37 -6.73 -7.53
N TYR A 32 11.89 -7.96 -7.39
CA TYR A 32 12.73 -9.10 -7.06
C TYR A 32 13.80 -9.37 -8.14
N ILE A 33 13.41 -9.31 -9.41
CA ILE A 33 14.37 -9.45 -10.53
C ILE A 33 15.37 -8.28 -10.53
N ALA A 34 14.93 -7.06 -10.22
CA ALA A 34 15.78 -5.87 -10.17
C ALA A 34 16.68 -5.79 -8.90
N THR A 35 16.42 -6.59 -7.88
CA THR A 35 17.13 -6.53 -6.59
C THR A 35 18.66 -6.57 -6.71
N PRO A 36 19.28 -7.44 -7.54
CA PRO A 36 20.74 -7.45 -7.68
C PRO A 36 21.31 -6.12 -8.22
N LEU A 37 20.57 -5.50 -9.14
CA LEU A 37 20.95 -4.21 -9.73
C LEU A 37 20.75 -3.08 -8.69
N LEU A 38 19.64 -3.06 -8.00
CA LEU A 38 19.34 -2.08 -6.95
C LEU A 38 20.35 -2.14 -5.82
N ASN A 39 20.79 -3.33 -5.40
CA ASN A 39 21.84 -3.49 -4.39
C ASN A 39 23.19 -2.89 -4.81
N ARG A 40 23.54 -2.96 -6.08
CA ARG A 40 24.73 -2.29 -6.61
C ARG A 40 24.62 -0.78 -6.48
N TRP A 41 23.48 -0.23 -6.84
CA TRP A 41 23.19 1.19 -6.78
C TRP A 41 23.21 1.72 -5.34
N VAL A 42 22.64 0.99 -4.40
CA VAL A 42 22.62 1.36 -2.97
C VAL A 42 24.03 1.55 -2.41
N LYS A 43 24.99 0.76 -2.85
CA LYS A 43 26.39 0.86 -2.42
C LYS A 43 27.09 2.13 -2.91
N MET A 44 26.58 2.83 -3.90
CA MET A 44 27.16 4.06 -4.46
C MET A 44 26.94 5.33 -3.62
N GLY A 45 26.20 5.26 -2.51
CA GLY A 45 26.15 6.28 -1.46
C GLY A 45 25.37 7.58 -1.73
N ARG A 46 24.99 7.90 -2.96
CA ARG A 46 24.28 9.15 -3.34
C ARG A 46 22.76 9.02 -3.39
N PHE A 47 22.23 8.05 -2.73
CA PHE A 47 20.85 7.63 -2.86
C PHE A 47 19.84 8.65 -2.36
N TRP A 48 20.11 9.31 -1.23
CA TRP A 48 19.17 10.25 -0.60
C TRP A 48 18.79 11.42 -1.50
N VAL A 49 19.74 11.93 -2.29
CA VAL A 49 19.50 13.02 -3.25
C VAL A 49 18.59 12.52 -4.38
N VAL A 50 18.86 11.32 -4.90
CA VAL A 50 18.03 10.71 -5.97
C VAL A 50 16.60 10.47 -5.48
N TYR A 51 16.42 9.98 -4.24
CA TYR A 51 15.10 9.84 -3.64
C TYR A 51 14.35 11.15 -3.55
N ALA A 52 14.99 12.15 -2.95
CA ALA A 52 14.37 13.47 -2.82
C ALA A 52 13.92 14.00 -4.17
N LEU A 53 14.78 13.92 -5.20
CA LEU A 53 14.45 14.37 -6.55
C LEU A 53 13.30 13.55 -7.17
N VAL A 54 13.32 12.22 -7.07
CA VAL A 54 12.26 11.37 -7.60
C VAL A 54 10.91 11.72 -6.97
N PHE A 55 10.85 11.81 -5.63
CA PHE A 55 9.59 12.11 -4.94
C PHE A 55 9.12 13.54 -5.16
N LEU A 56 10.03 14.51 -5.26
CA LEU A 56 9.67 15.88 -5.62
C LEU A 56 9.08 15.97 -7.04
N LEU A 57 9.72 15.33 -8.01
CA LEU A 57 9.25 15.31 -9.40
C LEU A 57 7.91 14.57 -9.53
N MET A 58 7.75 13.43 -8.86
CA MET A 58 6.50 12.67 -8.86
C MET A 58 5.38 13.45 -8.16
N GLY A 59 5.68 14.11 -7.05
CA GLY A 59 4.73 14.96 -6.34
C GLY A 59 4.31 16.16 -7.17
N ALA A 60 5.25 16.84 -7.81
CA ALA A 60 4.98 17.96 -8.72
C ALA A 60 4.12 17.53 -9.92
N TYR A 61 4.42 16.36 -10.51
CA TYR A 61 3.62 15.79 -11.58
C TYR A 61 2.19 15.47 -11.13
N SER A 62 2.02 14.88 -9.94
CA SER A 62 0.71 14.56 -9.38
C SER A 62 -0.13 15.80 -9.10
N LEU A 63 0.49 16.87 -8.59
CA LEU A 63 -0.16 18.16 -8.38
C LEU A 63 -0.54 18.85 -9.70
N TYR A 64 0.36 18.82 -10.70
CA TYR A 64 0.12 19.42 -11.99
C TYR A 64 -1.03 18.76 -12.75
N THR A 65 -1.10 17.44 -12.73
CA THR A 65 -2.13 16.68 -13.47
C THR A 65 -3.44 16.52 -12.69
N GLY A 66 -3.46 16.83 -11.38
CA GLY A 66 -4.58 16.57 -10.49
C GLY A 66 -4.94 15.08 -10.37
N SER A 67 -4.11 14.20 -10.93
CA SER A 67 -4.39 12.77 -11.05
C SER A 67 -3.40 11.94 -10.24
N VAL A 68 -3.92 10.87 -9.66
CA VAL A 68 -3.08 9.82 -9.08
C VAL A 68 -2.45 9.01 -10.22
N ILE A 69 -1.15 8.71 -10.12
CA ILE A 69 -0.47 7.82 -11.07
C ILE A 69 -1.02 6.40 -10.87
N ARG A 70 -2.07 6.04 -11.61
CA ARG A 70 -2.80 4.77 -11.45
C ARG A 70 -2.34 3.66 -12.38
N ASN A 71 -1.71 4.02 -13.49
CA ASN A 71 -1.31 3.03 -14.49
C ASN A 71 0.09 2.49 -14.19
N ILE A 72 0.36 1.25 -14.61
CA ILE A 72 1.71 0.69 -14.62
C ILE A 72 2.53 1.47 -15.64
N SER A 73 3.05 2.61 -15.22
CA SER A 73 3.95 3.45 -15.97
C SER A 73 5.36 3.28 -15.44
N VAL A 74 6.36 3.63 -16.24
CA VAL A 74 7.77 3.66 -15.79
C VAL A 74 7.90 4.49 -14.51
N LEU A 75 7.13 5.57 -14.38
CA LEU A 75 7.13 6.45 -13.22
C LEU A 75 6.60 5.73 -11.97
N SER A 76 5.54 4.93 -12.07
CA SER A 76 5.03 4.16 -10.94
C SER A 76 5.98 3.06 -10.50
N LEU A 77 6.68 2.41 -11.43
CA LEU A 77 7.72 1.42 -11.13
C LEU A 77 8.91 2.05 -10.40
N ILE A 78 9.36 3.23 -10.83
CA ILE A 78 10.42 4.00 -10.16
C ILE A 78 9.99 4.35 -8.73
N GLY A 79 8.76 4.80 -8.52
CA GLY A 79 8.21 5.08 -7.20
C GLY A 79 8.23 3.84 -6.29
N CYS A 80 7.73 2.71 -6.76
CA CYS A 80 7.72 1.45 -6.01
C CYS A 80 9.16 0.97 -5.70
N ALA A 81 10.08 1.06 -6.67
CA ALA A 81 11.48 0.72 -6.46
C ALA A 81 12.12 1.62 -5.41
N SER A 82 11.77 2.91 -5.40
CA SER A 82 12.24 3.86 -4.41
C SER A 82 11.80 3.47 -2.99
N TYR A 83 10.51 3.13 -2.78
CA TYR A 83 10.03 2.64 -1.48
C TYR A 83 10.70 1.33 -1.06
N TYR A 84 10.90 0.41 -2.00
CA TYR A 84 11.55 -0.88 -1.75
C TYR A 84 12.98 -0.70 -1.21
N VAL A 85 13.77 0.14 -1.88
CA VAL A 85 15.14 0.42 -1.47
C VAL A 85 15.19 1.28 -0.20
N LEU A 86 14.25 2.24 -0.04
CA LEU A 86 14.15 3.07 1.15
C LEU A 86 13.92 2.22 2.41
N GLY A 87 13.01 1.23 2.36
CA GLY A 87 12.78 0.32 3.48
C GLY A 87 14.05 -0.45 3.89
N TYR A 88 14.83 -0.91 2.92
CA TYR A 88 16.10 -1.57 3.18
C TYR A 88 17.13 -0.63 3.84
N GLN A 89 17.20 0.63 3.42
CA GLN A 89 18.12 1.61 3.98
C GLN A 89 17.71 2.06 5.38
N LEU A 90 16.41 2.29 5.62
CA LEU A 90 15.89 2.65 6.94
C LEU A 90 16.20 1.59 7.99
N GLN A 91 16.19 0.32 7.62
CA GLN A 91 16.54 -0.79 8.51
C GLN A 91 17.99 -0.74 9.00
N ARG A 92 18.88 -0.13 8.20
CA ARG A 92 20.34 -0.04 8.47
C ARG A 92 20.79 1.32 8.96
N ALA A 93 19.94 2.32 8.84
CA ALA A 93 20.24 3.68 9.25
C ALA A 93 20.20 3.84 10.77
N THR A 94 21.12 4.64 11.30
CA THR A 94 21.04 5.11 12.69
C THR A 94 20.01 6.23 12.77
N LEU A 95 18.82 5.90 13.25
CA LEU A 95 17.69 6.83 13.32
C LEU A 95 17.49 7.33 14.76
N PRO A 96 16.98 8.57 14.93
CA PRO A 96 16.63 9.08 16.25
C PRO A 96 15.65 8.12 16.95
N GLN A 97 15.95 7.79 18.21
CA GLN A 97 15.11 6.87 19.01
C GLN A 97 13.89 7.54 19.66
N ASN A 98 13.66 8.82 19.36
CA ASN A 98 12.54 9.59 19.90
C ASN A 98 11.23 9.20 19.20
N LYS A 99 10.40 8.41 19.85
CA LYS A 99 9.09 7.98 19.34
C LYS A 99 8.12 9.14 19.12
N TRP A 100 8.19 10.18 19.96
CA TRP A 100 7.32 11.35 19.83
C TRP A 100 7.62 12.15 18.57
N LEU A 101 8.90 12.23 18.17
CA LEU A 101 9.30 12.84 16.90
C LEU A 101 8.61 12.13 15.72
N TRP A 102 8.67 10.81 15.67
CA TRP A 102 8.07 10.05 14.58
C TRP A 102 6.55 10.06 14.60
N ALA A 103 5.95 10.03 15.80
CA ALA A 103 4.52 10.15 15.96
C ALA A 103 4.01 11.53 15.51
N SER A 104 4.71 12.61 15.83
CA SER A 104 4.35 13.95 15.37
C SER A 104 4.50 14.13 13.86
N LEU A 105 5.57 13.57 13.26
CA LEU A 105 5.73 13.57 11.80
C LEU A 105 4.62 12.78 11.09
N LEU A 106 4.20 11.66 11.64
CA LEU A 106 3.07 10.89 11.13
C LEU A 106 1.77 11.69 11.20
N LEU A 107 1.50 12.33 12.35
CA LEU A 107 0.32 13.17 12.53
C LEU A 107 0.31 14.35 11.54
N VAL A 108 1.43 15.05 11.40
CA VAL A 108 1.58 16.14 10.42
C VAL A 108 1.32 15.66 9.01
N SER A 109 1.87 14.50 8.62
CA SER A 109 1.60 13.89 7.32
C SER A 109 0.10 13.66 7.08
N TRP A 110 -0.62 13.12 8.06
CA TRP A 110 -2.06 12.89 7.98
C TRP A 110 -2.85 14.19 7.89
N LEU A 111 -2.48 15.19 8.66
CA LEU A 111 -3.11 16.51 8.60
C LEU A 111 -2.92 17.19 7.25
N ILE A 112 -1.71 17.14 6.68
CA ILE A 112 -1.44 17.66 5.33
C ILE A 112 -2.30 16.92 4.30
N THR A 113 -2.38 15.59 4.40
CA THR A 113 -3.18 14.78 3.49
C THR A 113 -4.67 15.16 3.58
N ALA A 114 -5.22 15.23 4.79
CA ALA A 114 -6.63 15.53 5.00
C ALA A 114 -6.99 16.97 4.57
N MET A 115 -6.20 17.94 5.03
CA MET A 115 -6.45 19.36 4.72
C MET A 115 -6.24 19.67 3.24
N GLY A 116 -5.17 19.14 2.63
CA GLY A 116 -4.89 19.33 1.22
C GLY A 116 -5.95 18.72 0.32
N THR A 117 -6.39 17.48 0.63
CA THR A 117 -7.48 16.83 -0.09
C THR A 117 -8.79 17.59 0.05
N CYS A 118 -9.14 18.01 1.26
CA CYS A 118 -10.36 18.77 1.52
C CYS A 118 -10.35 20.11 0.74
N TYR A 119 -9.27 20.87 0.85
CA TYR A 119 -9.11 22.16 0.18
C TYR A 119 -9.23 22.07 -1.34
N LEU A 120 -8.47 21.16 -1.97
CA LEU A 120 -8.53 20.99 -3.43
C LEU A 120 -9.88 20.45 -3.90
N SER A 121 -10.49 19.54 -3.15
CA SER A 121 -11.80 18.98 -3.51
C SER A 121 -12.90 20.04 -3.42
N GLN A 122 -12.86 20.94 -2.44
CA GLN A 122 -13.79 22.07 -2.34
C GLN A 122 -13.62 23.02 -3.53
N GLN A 123 -12.38 23.34 -3.94
CA GLN A 123 -12.15 24.22 -5.09
C GLN A 123 -12.58 23.56 -6.41
N ALA A 124 -12.35 22.27 -6.56
CA ALA A 124 -12.65 21.56 -7.79
C ALA A 124 -14.12 21.12 -7.92
N GLY A 125 -14.93 21.22 -6.84
CA GLY A 125 -16.31 20.70 -6.79
C GLY A 125 -16.41 19.18 -6.94
N GLN A 126 -15.29 18.45 -6.87
CA GLN A 126 -15.20 17.00 -6.98
C GLN A 126 -14.05 16.47 -6.13
N VAL A 127 -14.07 15.17 -5.81
CA VAL A 127 -12.99 14.55 -5.03
C VAL A 127 -11.67 14.58 -5.80
N VAL A 128 -10.66 15.24 -5.22
CA VAL A 128 -9.30 15.32 -5.74
C VAL A 128 -8.38 14.45 -4.88
N GLU A 129 -7.87 13.39 -5.45
CA GLU A 129 -7.13 12.32 -4.74
C GLU A 129 -5.60 12.53 -4.73
N CYS A 130 -5.08 13.66 -5.23
CA CYS A 130 -3.63 13.81 -5.43
C CYS A 130 -2.82 13.75 -4.13
N PHE A 131 -3.34 14.28 -3.00
CA PHE A 131 -2.62 14.33 -1.73
C PHE A 131 -2.43 12.98 -1.05
N TYR A 132 -3.19 11.94 -1.40
CA TYR A 132 -2.93 10.58 -0.92
C TYR A 132 -2.33 9.65 -1.98
N ALA A 133 -1.86 10.22 -3.09
CA ALA A 133 -1.03 9.45 -4.01
C ALA A 133 0.29 9.03 -3.33
N TYR A 134 0.69 7.78 -3.53
CA TYR A 134 1.93 7.25 -2.93
C TYR A 134 3.20 8.03 -3.34
N ALA A 135 3.13 8.79 -4.42
CA ALA A 135 4.22 9.63 -4.91
C ALA A 135 4.34 10.98 -4.18
N MET A 136 3.38 11.34 -3.33
CA MET A 136 3.39 12.63 -2.63
C MET A 136 4.36 12.64 -1.45
N PRO A 137 5.09 13.75 -1.24
CA PRO A 137 6.06 13.87 -0.14
C PRO A 137 5.47 13.68 1.25
N ASN A 138 4.21 14.13 1.47
CA ASN A 138 3.51 13.92 2.73
C ASN A 138 3.27 12.42 2.98
N VAL A 139 2.85 11.65 1.97
CA VAL A 139 2.64 10.21 2.09
C VAL A 139 3.96 9.48 2.33
N LEU A 140 5.04 9.90 1.65
CA LEU A 140 6.39 9.39 1.90
C LEU A 140 6.80 9.64 3.36
N LEU A 141 6.64 10.87 3.87
CA LEU A 141 6.96 11.24 5.24
C LEU A 141 6.19 10.36 6.25
N GLY A 142 4.89 10.21 6.04
CA GLY A 142 4.03 9.36 6.87
C GLY A 142 4.45 7.89 6.84
N SER A 143 4.80 7.37 5.66
CA SER A 143 5.27 5.99 5.49
C SER A 143 6.58 5.74 6.22
N VAL A 144 7.55 6.66 6.11
CA VAL A 144 8.83 6.60 6.84
C VAL A 144 8.59 6.67 8.34
N ALA A 145 7.79 7.62 8.80
CA ALA A 145 7.49 7.79 10.22
C ALA A 145 6.83 6.54 10.82
N LEU A 146 5.83 5.98 10.14
CA LEU A 146 5.16 4.76 10.57
C LEU A 146 6.12 3.56 10.59
N PHE A 147 6.94 3.40 9.56
CA PHE A 147 7.92 2.32 9.48
C PHE A 147 8.92 2.36 10.65
N VAL A 148 9.46 3.57 10.95
CA VAL A 148 10.40 3.75 12.06
C VAL A 148 9.73 3.50 13.41
N LEU A 149 8.49 3.97 13.61
CA LEU A 149 7.72 3.68 14.82
C LEU A 149 7.53 2.17 15.02
N CYS A 150 7.19 1.44 13.94
CA CYS A 150 7.07 -0.02 13.98
C CYS A 150 8.41 -0.68 14.36
N MET A 151 9.53 -0.24 13.78
CA MET A 151 10.86 -0.75 14.13
C MET A 151 11.21 -0.50 15.60
N GLN A 152 10.93 0.68 16.12
CA GLN A 152 11.20 1.04 17.53
C GLN A 152 10.27 0.35 18.51
N THR A 153 9.15 -0.19 18.04
CA THR A 153 8.15 -0.88 18.87
C THR A 153 8.36 -2.40 18.89
N SER A 154 9.40 -2.90 18.21
CA SER A 154 9.71 -4.35 18.09
C SER A 154 9.99 -5.06 19.44
N SER A 155 10.06 -4.33 20.56
CA SER A 155 10.07 -4.88 21.92
C SER A 155 8.77 -5.54 22.38
N ILE A 156 7.69 -5.49 21.57
CA ILE A 156 6.42 -6.17 21.89
C ILE A 156 6.55 -7.69 21.65
N LYS A 157 7.65 -8.30 22.10
CA LYS A 157 7.96 -9.70 21.81
C LYS A 157 7.06 -10.74 22.52
N LYS A 158 6.19 -10.35 23.45
CA LYS A 158 5.40 -11.33 24.25
C LYS A 158 3.95 -10.91 24.56
N GLY A 159 3.42 -9.83 24.00
CA GLY A 159 2.07 -9.34 24.30
C GLY A 159 0.97 -9.93 23.40
N ILE A 160 -0.28 -9.64 23.76
CA ILE A 160 -1.49 -9.95 22.96
C ILE A 160 -1.34 -9.45 21.53
N VAL A 161 -0.80 -8.24 21.32
CA VAL A 161 -0.58 -7.64 20.02
C VAL A 161 0.33 -8.51 19.13
N HIS A 162 1.41 -9.07 19.67
CA HIS A 162 2.29 -9.97 18.92
C HIS A 162 1.57 -11.26 18.49
N LYS A 163 0.74 -11.83 19.38
CA LYS A 163 -0.06 -13.03 19.06
C LYS A 163 -1.11 -12.78 17.97
N MET A 164 -1.61 -11.55 17.85
CA MET A 164 -2.56 -11.17 16.80
C MET A 164 -1.87 -10.80 15.50
N LEU A 165 -0.72 -10.11 15.55
CA LEU A 165 -0.01 -9.65 14.35
C LEU A 165 0.68 -10.77 13.57
N ILE A 166 1.18 -11.82 14.24
CA ILE A 166 1.85 -12.94 13.56
C ILE A 166 0.90 -13.66 12.58
N PRO A 167 -0.30 -14.10 12.99
CA PRO A 167 -1.22 -14.72 12.04
C PRO A 167 -1.64 -13.78 10.92
N LEU A 168 -1.83 -12.49 11.21
CA LEU A 168 -2.16 -11.49 10.19
C LEU A 168 -1.02 -11.34 9.16
N SER A 169 0.22 -11.30 9.64
CA SER A 169 1.40 -11.21 8.78
C SER A 169 1.56 -12.45 7.91
N ASN A 170 1.41 -13.64 8.48
CA ASN A 170 1.55 -14.89 7.74
C ASN A 170 0.53 -15.06 6.62
N PHE A 171 -0.67 -14.50 6.78
CA PHE A 171 -1.74 -14.56 5.78
C PHE A 171 -1.94 -13.25 5.01
N SER A 172 -1.03 -12.28 5.15
CA SER A 172 -1.14 -10.96 4.51
C SER A 172 -1.33 -11.02 2.99
N PHE A 173 -0.65 -11.94 2.32
CA PHE A 173 -0.79 -12.15 0.88
C PHE A 173 -2.18 -12.69 0.52
N GLY A 174 -2.69 -13.65 1.27
CA GLY A 174 -4.06 -14.16 1.07
C GLY A 174 -5.12 -13.08 1.34
N ILE A 175 -4.95 -12.28 2.40
CA ILE A 175 -5.80 -11.13 2.69
C ILE A 175 -5.78 -10.16 1.51
N TYR A 176 -4.59 -9.84 0.97
CA TYR A 176 -4.43 -8.98 -0.20
C TYR A 176 -5.19 -9.51 -1.42
N LEU A 177 -5.21 -10.81 -1.67
CA LEU A 177 -5.94 -11.39 -2.80
C LEU A 177 -7.46 -11.36 -2.63
N ILE A 178 -7.94 -11.51 -1.40
CA ILE A 178 -9.37 -11.73 -1.09
C ILE A 178 -10.11 -10.44 -0.71
N HIS A 179 -9.42 -9.43 -0.14
CA HIS A 179 -10.07 -8.22 0.37
C HIS A 179 -10.99 -7.50 -0.63
N PRO A 180 -10.72 -7.47 -1.97
CA PRO A 180 -11.60 -6.78 -2.89
C PRO A 180 -12.97 -7.42 -3.02
N PHE A 181 -13.08 -8.70 -2.71
CA PHE A 181 -14.37 -9.38 -2.65
C PHE A 181 -15.28 -8.74 -1.59
N PHE A 182 -14.74 -8.49 -0.38
CA PHE A 182 -15.50 -7.86 0.70
C PHE A 182 -15.80 -6.39 0.39
N ILE A 183 -14.88 -5.67 -0.23
CA ILE A 183 -15.12 -4.30 -0.68
C ILE A 183 -16.29 -4.28 -1.67
N ALA A 184 -16.26 -5.13 -2.70
CA ALA A 184 -17.32 -5.19 -3.70
C ALA A 184 -18.69 -5.58 -3.11
N MET A 185 -18.68 -6.52 -2.17
CA MET A 185 -19.89 -6.97 -1.47
C MET A 185 -20.56 -5.82 -0.70
N LEU A 186 -19.78 -5.02 0.04
CA LEU A 186 -20.30 -3.92 0.85
C LEU A 186 -20.56 -2.65 0.04
N TYR A 187 -19.78 -2.41 -1.02
CA TYR A 187 -19.94 -1.25 -1.88
C TYR A 187 -21.33 -1.20 -2.51
N ASN A 188 -21.84 -2.35 -2.95
CA ASN A 188 -23.13 -2.49 -3.60
C ASN A 188 -24.31 -2.66 -2.62
N SER A 189 -24.07 -2.51 -1.30
CA SER A 189 -25.13 -2.63 -0.30
C SER A 189 -25.90 -1.30 -0.14
N PRO A 190 -27.16 -1.20 -0.56
CA PRO A 190 -27.94 0.03 -0.45
C PRO A 190 -28.24 0.40 1.02
N TYR A 191 -28.27 -0.58 1.92
CA TYR A 191 -28.60 -0.37 3.35
C TYR A 191 -27.52 0.40 4.10
N LEU A 192 -26.30 0.43 3.60
CA LEU A 192 -25.15 1.09 4.25
C LEU A 192 -24.80 2.45 3.64
N GLU A 193 -25.52 2.90 2.61
CA GLU A 193 -25.24 4.20 1.98
C GLU A 193 -25.52 5.38 2.93
N ALA A 194 -26.55 5.24 3.77
CA ALA A 194 -26.88 6.26 4.78
C ALA A 194 -25.84 6.37 5.92
N TYR A 195 -24.95 5.38 6.06
CA TYR A 195 -23.99 5.28 7.18
C TYR A 195 -22.55 5.06 6.67
N PRO A 196 -21.92 6.07 6.02
CA PRO A 196 -20.61 5.89 5.37
C PRO A 196 -19.50 5.47 6.33
N VAL A 197 -19.51 5.96 7.57
CA VAL A 197 -18.52 5.58 8.60
C VAL A 197 -18.66 4.11 8.99
N VAL A 198 -19.90 3.65 9.20
CA VAL A 198 -20.18 2.25 9.54
C VAL A 198 -19.80 1.34 8.38
N LYS A 199 -20.10 1.74 7.15
CA LYS A 199 -19.72 1.04 5.91
C LYS A 199 -18.20 0.89 5.82
N CYS A 200 -17.45 1.97 6.08
CA CYS A 200 -15.99 1.95 6.09
C CYS A 200 -15.43 0.99 7.16
N LEU A 201 -15.90 1.08 8.40
CA LEU A 201 -15.45 0.22 9.49
C LEU A 201 -15.75 -1.26 9.23
N LEU A 202 -16.97 -1.56 8.77
CA LEU A 202 -17.37 -2.93 8.40
C LEU A 202 -16.49 -3.47 7.25
N THR A 203 -16.20 -2.63 6.26
CA THR A 203 -15.33 -3.01 5.14
C THR A 203 -13.93 -3.38 5.63
N ILE A 204 -13.34 -2.59 6.52
CA ILE A 204 -12.04 -2.87 7.11
C ILE A 204 -12.07 -4.19 7.90
N VAL A 205 -13.04 -4.34 8.80
CA VAL A 205 -13.13 -5.53 9.66
C VAL A 205 -13.36 -6.80 8.84
N LEU A 206 -14.27 -6.78 7.88
CA LEU A 206 -14.57 -7.94 7.03
C LEU A 206 -13.43 -8.24 6.06
N SER A 207 -12.76 -7.23 5.50
CA SER A 207 -11.62 -7.44 4.62
C SER A 207 -10.44 -8.08 5.37
N LEU A 208 -10.12 -7.60 6.56
CA LEU A 208 -9.04 -8.16 7.38
C LEU A 208 -9.43 -9.50 7.99
N GLY A 209 -10.55 -9.57 8.71
CA GLY A 209 -10.98 -10.77 9.43
C GLY A 209 -11.45 -11.87 8.48
N GLY A 210 -12.28 -11.55 7.50
CA GLY A 210 -12.75 -12.50 6.50
C GLY A 210 -11.61 -12.96 5.57
N GLY A 211 -10.75 -12.05 5.15
CA GLY A 211 -9.56 -12.37 4.36
C GLY A 211 -8.60 -13.28 5.12
N TRP A 212 -8.38 -13.02 6.40
CA TRP A 212 -7.59 -13.90 7.27
C TRP A 212 -8.23 -15.29 7.44
N LEU A 213 -9.53 -15.34 7.74
CA LEU A 213 -10.25 -16.60 7.95
C LEU A 213 -10.21 -17.49 6.70
N ILE A 214 -10.49 -16.92 5.53
CA ILE A 214 -10.45 -17.67 4.26
C ILE A 214 -9.02 -18.14 3.96
N SER A 215 -8.01 -17.29 4.17
CA SER A 215 -6.61 -17.68 3.98
C SER A 215 -6.18 -18.78 4.93
N TRP A 216 -6.64 -18.73 6.19
CA TRP A 216 -6.43 -19.79 7.16
C TRP A 216 -7.11 -21.10 6.76
N LEU A 217 -8.35 -21.06 6.25
CA LEU A 217 -9.04 -22.25 5.75
C LEU A 217 -8.29 -22.86 4.55
N ILE A 218 -7.85 -22.02 3.60
CA ILE A 218 -7.05 -22.48 2.44
C ILE A 218 -5.74 -23.13 2.90
N SER A 219 -5.11 -22.62 3.98
CA SER A 219 -3.87 -23.20 4.51
C SER A 219 -4.02 -24.63 5.03
N LYS A 220 -5.23 -25.07 5.34
CA LYS A 220 -5.52 -26.45 5.74
C LYS A 220 -5.54 -27.43 4.57
N ILE A 221 -5.60 -26.95 3.32
CA ILE A 221 -5.59 -27.78 2.13
C ILE A 221 -4.13 -27.96 1.69
N PRO A 222 -3.54 -29.17 1.81
CA PRO A 222 -2.09 -29.38 1.69
C PRO A 222 -1.52 -28.98 0.32
N TYR A 223 -2.29 -29.14 -0.76
CA TYR A 223 -1.85 -28.75 -2.11
C TYR A 223 -1.87 -27.25 -2.37
N LEU A 224 -2.81 -26.49 -1.77
CA LEU A 224 -2.94 -25.06 -1.96
C LEU A 224 -2.04 -24.26 -1.01
N SER A 225 -1.76 -24.80 0.17
CA SER A 225 -0.89 -24.14 1.16
C SER A 225 0.56 -24.02 0.70
N ALA A 226 1.04 -24.99 -0.09
CA ALA A 226 2.41 -24.98 -0.60
C ALA A 226 2.65 -23.95 -1.72
N THR A 227 1.60 -23.57 -2.46
CA THR A 227 1.68 -22.68 -3.63
C THR A 227 1.29 -21.24 -3.36
N ILE A 228 0.44 -20.97 -2.37
CA ILE A 228 -0.17 -19.65 -2.16
C ILE A 228 0.33 -18.96 -0.88
N LEU A 229 0.79 -19.73 0.12
CA LEU A 229 1.04 -19.20 1.47
C LEU A 229 2.50 -19.37 1.94
N LYS A 230 3.40 -19.88 1.07
CA LYS A 230 4.85 -19.87 1.27
C LYS A 230 5.50 -18.91 0.29
#